data_a9c41844d09f0556caf9b20e5275b26e
#
_entry.id   a9c41844d09f0556caf9b20e5275b26e
#
_cell.length_a   1.000
_cell.length_b   1.000
_cell.length_c   1.000
_cell.angle_alpha   90.00
_cell.angle_beta   90.00
_cell.angle_gamma   90.00
#
_symmetry.space_group_name_H-M   'P 1'
#
loop_
_entity.id
_entity.type
_entity.pdbx_description
1 polymer ?
#
loop_
_entity_poly.entity_id
_entity_poly.type
_entity_poly.pdbx_seq_one_letter_code
_entity_poly.pdbx_strand_id
1 'polypeptide(L)'
;MNIALSLGYIFIFISYFIGSWPVGRSMAKFFNDVEVENTGSGKGGTTNVIRTTGDRMLGAVVFLIDAGIKGTFWIFAMQIIFGMVFHTYAWILYACFAAVLLGHIFPALTKFKTGGAGIAILIGGLMSLVPGLAYALGIAAWLVMFHLSHGVKFLCNIAAVSTLLLTGLLFDFSWPFLGFVVFAIGLTSLAHRQNFARWRRGKESKNSWADLWKSILKLGEMFKKNKP
;
A
#
# COMPACT_ATOMS: atom_id res chain seq x y z
N MET A 1 34.02 6.38 8.50
CA MET A 1 32.67 5.81 8.29
C MET A 1 32.44 5.77 6.79
N ASN A 2 31.96 4.68 6.21
CA ASN A 2 31.78 4.54 4.76
C ASN A 2 30.62 5.45 4.30
N ILE A 3 30.89 6.32 3.31
CA ILE A 3 29.90 7.32 2.80
C ILE A 3 28.58 6.63 2.40
N ALA A 4 28.63 5.49 1.70
CA ALA A 4 27.44 4.77 1.29
C ALA A 4 26.58 4.30 2.48
N LEU A 5 27.22 3.84 3.55
CA LEU A 5 26.51 3.41 4.76
C LEU A 5 25.90 4.60 5.49
N SER A 6 26.61 5.72 5.57
CA SER A 6 26.09 6.96 6.19
C SER A 6 24.87 7.49 5.42
N LEU A 7 24.96 7.55 4.09
CA LEU A 7 23.82 7.90 3.22
C LEU A 7 22.65 6.91 3.41
N GLY A 8 22.95 5.62 3.55
CA GLY A 8 21.94 4.61 3.79
C GLY A 8 21.09 4.89 5.03
N TYR A 9 21.69 5.20 6.16
CA TYR A 9 20.95 5.54 7.39
C TYR A 9 20.11 6.81 7.23
N ILE A 10 20.64 7.82 6.52
CA ILE A 10 19.88 9.04 6.21
C ILE A 10 18.66 8.72 5.35
N PHE A 11 18.80 7.89 4.30
CA PHE A 11 17.69 7.51 3.43
C PHE A 11 16.65 6.62 4.12
N ILE A 12 17.06 5.75 5.04
CA ILE A 12 16.11 4.99 5.87
C ILE A 12 15.25 5.94 6.71
N PHE A 13 15.88 6.94 7.35
CA PHE A 13 15.17 7.95 8.13
C PHE A 13 14.21 8.79 7.26
N ILE A 14 14.66 9.30 6.11
CA ILE A 14 13.83 10.05 5.16
C ILE A 14 12.66 9.17 4.68
N SER A 15 12.91 7.89 4.37
CA SER A 15 11.89 6.93 3.93
C SER A 15 10.74 6.81 4.93
N TYR A 16 11.06 6.76 6.23
CA TYR A 16 10.03 6.72 7.26
C TYR A 16 9.14 7.98 7.24
N PHE A 17 9.70 9.17 7.06
CA PHE A 17 8.92 10.41 7.00
C PHE A 17 8.12 10.55 5.71
N ILE A 18 8.64 10.08 4.58
CA ILE A 18 7.88 9.98 3.32
C ILE A 18 6.65 9.09 3.52
N GLY A 19 6.84 7.92 4.15
CA GLY A 19 5.73 7.05 4.53
C GLY A 19 4.73 7.73 5.46
N SER A 20 5.23 8.47 6.46
CA SER A 20 4.43 9.13 7.50
C SER A 20 3.56 10.29 6.99
N TRP A 21 3.77 10.75 5.76
CA TRP A 21 2.92 11.80 5.18
C TRP A 21 1.46 11.33 5.08
N PRO A 22 0.52 11.97 5.80
CA PRO A 22 -0.86 11.48 5.94
C PRO A 22 -1.74 11.95 4.77
N VAL A 23 -1.43 11.52 3.55
CA VAL A 23 -2.07 11.99 2.30
C VAL A 23 -3.59 11.88 2.37
N GLY A 24 -4.13 10.71 2.68
CA GLY A 24 -5.58 10.53 2.69
C GLY A 24 -6.30 11.38 3.73
N ARG A 25 -5.71 11.56 4.92
CA ARG A 25 -6.23 12.47 5.94
C ARG A 25 -6.23 13.91 5.45
N SER A 26 -5.07 14.37 4.97
CA SER A 26 -4.90 15.77 4.53
C SER A 26 -5.84 16.10 3.36
N MET A 27 -5.95 15.20 2.39
CA MET A 27 -6.81 15.41 1.23
C MET A 27 -8.30 15.34 1.57
N ALA A 28 -8.74 14.39 2.40
CA ALA A 28 -10.12 14.30 2.84
C ALA A 28 -10.55 15.54 3.63
N LYS A 29 -9.67 16.05 4.51
CA LYS A 29 -9.93 17.27 5.25
C LYS A 29 -9.96 18.50 4.34
N PHE A 30 -9.02 18.61 3.39
CA PHE A 30 -8.90 19.78 2.52
C PHE A 30 -10.05 19.89 1.50
N PHE A 31 -10.41 18.76 0.84
CA PHE A 31 -11.39 18.79 -0.25
C PHE A 31 -12.84 18.53 0.19
N ASN A 32 -13.06 17.82 1.30
CA ASN A 32 -14.39 17.39 1.73
C ASN A 32 -14.73 17.80 3.18
N ASP A 33 -13.82 18.47 3.88
CA ASP A 33 -13.93 18.78 5.32
C ASP A 33 -14.24 17.57 6.22
N VAL A 34 -13.72 16.38 5.85
CA VAL A 34 -13.95 15.10 6.54
C VAL A 34 -12.74 14.68 7.34
N GLU A 35 -12.94 14.34 8.62
CA GLU A 35 -11.94 13.74 9.49
C GLU A 35 -12.04 12.21 9.42
N VAL A 36 -11.17 11.58 8.61
CA VAL A 36 -11.19 10.13 8.36
C VAL A 36 -10.91 9.28 9.61
N GLU A 37 -10.26 9.85 10.62
CA GLU A 37 -10.00 9.19 11.89
C GLU A 37 -11.26 8.90 12.72
N ASN A 38 -12.28 9.72 12.55
CA ASN A 38 -13.55 9.63 13.30
C ASN A 38 -14.61 8.79 12.57
N THR A 39 -14.29 8.33 11.35
CA THR A 39 -15.27 7.68 10.47
C THR A 39 -14.73 6.38 9.84
N GLY A 40 -15.63 5.45 9.55
CA GLY A 40 -15.32 4.20 8.86
C GLY A 40 -14.35 3.31 9.63
N SER A 41 -13.15 3.08 9.08
CA SER A 41 -12.10 2.27 9.74
C SER A 41 -11.11 3.11 10.57
N GLY A 42 -11.26 4.42 10.59
CA GLY A 42 -10.32 5.34 11.23
C GLY A 42 -8.96 5.46 10.52
N LYS A 43 -8.79 4.84 9.34
CA LYS A 43 -7.53 4.80 8.60
C LYS A 43 -7.48 5.85 7.49
N GLY A 44 -6.30 6.41 7.24
CA GLY A 44 -6.05 7.38 6.17
C GLY A 44 -5.82 6.76 4.78
N GLY A 45 -6.13 5.48 4.55
CA GLY A 45 -5.93 4.83 3.25
C GLY A 45 -7.11 5.03 2.29
N THR A 46 -6.87 4.83 1.00
CA THR A 46 -7.80 4.98 -0.13
C THR A 46 -9.23 4.49 0.16
N THR A 47 -9.36 3.23 0.63
CA THR A 47 -10.69 2.63 0.86
C THR A 47 -11.51 3.39 1.91
N ASN A 48 -10.87 3.90 2.97
CA ASN A 48 -11.58 4.64 4.00
C ASN A 48 -11.89 6.06 3.52
N VAL A 49 -11.00 6.69 2.77
CA VAL A 49 -11.26 8.00 2.14
C VAL A 49 -12.51 7.92 1.27
N ILE A 50 -12.59 6.95 0.35
CA ILE A 50 -13.79 6.74 -0.49
C ILE A 50 -15.04 6.48 0.36
N ARG A 51 -14.91 5.67 1.41
CA ARG A 51 -16.06 5.33 2.29
C ARG A 51 -16.60 6.53 3.03
N THR A 52 -15.73 7.42 3.50
CA THR A 52 -16.10 8.55 4.37
C THR A 52 -16.48 9.79 3.60
N THR A 53 -15.85 10.05 2.46
CA THR A 53 -16.14 11.22 1.62
C THR A 53 -17.17 10.94 0.52
N GLY A 54 -17.35 9.67 0.12
CA GLY A 54 -18.10 9.32 -1.09
C GLY A 54 -17.36 9.63 -2.40
N ASP A 55 -16.21 10.33 -2.32
CA ASP A 55 -15.43 10.79 -3.46
C ASP A 55 -14.43 9.74 -3.94
N ARG A 56 -14.73 9.14 -5.10
CA ARG A 56 -13.88 8.13 -5.73
C ARG A 56 -12.65 8.72 -6.41
N MET A 57 -12.75 9.94 -6.95
CA MET A 57 -11.61 10.62 -7.57
C MET A 57 -10.57 10.96 -6.51
N LEU A 58 -11.01 11.48 -5.38
CA LEU A 58 -10.13 11.73 -4.24
C LEU A 58 -9.44 10.44 -3.78
N GLY A 59 -10.20 9.35 -3.67
CA GLY A 59 -9.62 8.05 -3.35
C GLY A 59 -8.60 7.57 -4.38
N ALA A 60 -8.86 7.76 -5.68
CA ALA A 60 -7.90 7.42 -6.73
C ALA A 60 -6.61 8.25 -6.63
N VAL A 61 -6.73 9.57 -6.37
CA VAL A 61 -5.56 10.44 -6.16
C VAL A 61 -4.75 10.00 -4.93
N VAL A 62 -5.42 9.69 -3.82
CA VAL A 62 -4.74 9.14 -2.62
C VAL A 62 -4.01 7.84 -2.95
N PHE A 63 -4.63 6.93 -3.72
CA PHE A 63 -3.98 5.69 -4.17
C PHE A 63 -2.76 5.98 -5.03
N LEU A 64 -2.87 6.90 -6.01
CA LEU A 64 -1.78 7.25 -6.92
C LEU A 64 -0.60 7.89 -6.17
N ILE A 65 -0.84 8.71 -5.16
CA ILE A 65 0.22 9.28 -4.34
C ILE A 65 0.88 8.19 -3.48
N ASP A 66 0.10 7.35 -2.81
CA ASP A 66 0.64 6.30 -1.94
C ASP A 66 1.37 5.21 -2.75
N ALA A 67 0.78 4.72 -3.85
CA ALA A 67 1.40 3.70 -4.70
C ALA A 67 2.47 4.31 -5.63
N GLY A 68 2.17 5.42 -6.29
CA GLY A 68 3.06 6.03 -7.29
C GLY A 68 4.25 6.75 -6.67
N ILE A 69 3.99 7.76 -5.82
CA ILE A 69 5.07 8.60 -5.28
C ILE A 69 5.81 7.88 -4.17
N LYS A 70 5.11 7.44 -3.11
CA LYS A 70 5.75 6.80 -1.96
C LYS A 70 6.21 5.36 -2.24
N GLY A 71 5.45 4.62 -3.05
CA GLY A 71 5.82 3.27 -3.47
C GLY A 71 6.77 3.28 -4.65
N THR A 72 6.24 3.43 -5.88
CA THR A 72 7.00 3.21 -7.12
C THR A 72 8.20 4.14 -7.25
N PHE A 73 7.97 5.46 -7.23
CA PHE A 73 9.03 6.44 -7.49
C PHE A 73 10.13 6.38 -6.44
N TRP A 74 9.77 6.37 -5.15
CA TRP A 74 10.74 6.36 -4.08
C TRP A 74 11.55 5.07 -4.03
N ILE A 75 10.90 3.91 -4.14
CA ILE A 75 11.61 2.62 -4.09
C ILE A 75 12.47 2.40 -5.34
N PHE A 76 12.00 2.85 -6.51
CA PHE A 76 12.82 2.84 -7.73
C PHE A 76 14.08 3.71 -7.59
N ALA A 77 13.97 4.90 -6.99
CA ALA A 77 15.13 5.72 -6.69
C ALA A 77 16.12 5.02 -5.74
N MET A 78 15.62 4.36 -4.70
CA MET A 78 16.45 3.58 -3.78
C MET A 78 17.07 2.35 -4.45
N GLN A 79 16.38 1.73 -5.40
CA GLN A 79 16.91 0.63 -6.20
C GLN A 79 18.09 1.09 -7.07
N ILE A 80 17.99 2.27 -7.69
CA ILE A 80 19.12 2.83 -8.45
C ILE A 80 20.30 3.08 -7.51
N ILE A 81 20.08 3.74 -6.38
CA ILE A 81 21.15 4.13 -5.47
C ILE A 81 21.82 2.92 -4.80
N PHE A 82 21.05 2.04 -4.18
CA PHE A 82 21.56 0.94 -3.37
C PHE A 82 21.54 -0.42 -4.04
N GLY A 83 20.70 -0.62 -5.06
CA GLY A 83 20.68 -1.85 -5.82
C GLY A 83 21.71 -1.87 -6.95
N MET A 84 22.00 -0.72 -7.57
CA MET A 84 22.90 -0.63 -8.73
C MET A 84 24.22 0.07 -8.41
N VAL A 85 24.21 1.28 -7.82
CA VAL A 85 25.42 2.06 -7.56
C VAL A 85 26.18 1.52 -6.35
N PHE A 86 25.50 1.27 -5.25
CA PHE A 86 26.08 0.74 -4.01
C PHE A 86 25.62 -0.69 -3.73
N HIS A 87 25.72 -1.59 -4.72
CA HIS A 87 25.17 -2.95 -4.67
C HIS A 87 25.62 -3.78 -3.43
N THR A 88 26.83 -3.53 -2.90
CA THR A 88 27.30 -4.14 -1.65
C THR A 88 26.37 -3.83 -0.45
N TYR A 89 25.62 -2.73 -0.53
CA TYR A 89 24.68 -2.28 0.48
C TYR A 89 23.20 -2.42 0.03
N ALA A 90 22.92 -3.34 -0.87
CA ALA A 90 21.56 -3.58 -1.41
C ALA A 90 20.50 -3.83 -0.33
N TRP A 91 20.88 -4.33 0.86
CA TRP A 91 19.99 -4.47 2.00
C TRP A 91 19.35 -3.14 2.45
N ILE A 92 20.02 -1.99 2.19
CA ILE A 92 19.51 -0.65 2.53
C ILE A 92 18.25 -0.33 1.71
N LEU A 93 18.17 -0.78 0.45
CA LEU A 93 16.96 -0.68 -0.36
C LEU A 93 15.74 -1.24 0.37
N TYR A 94 15.86 -2.46 0.87
CA TYR A 94 14.77 -3.14 1.59
C TYR A 94 14.49 -2.51 2.96
N ALA A 95 15.52 -1.97 3.62
CA ALA A 95 15.36 -1.21 4.86
C ALA A 95 14.60 0.12 4.61
N CYS A 96 14.90 0.83 3.50
CA CYS A 96 14.13 2.00 3.08
C CYS A 96 12.67 1.65 2.77
N PHE A 97 12.44 0.53 2.07
CA PHE A 97 11.07 0.08 1.79
C PHE A 97 10.31 -0.28 3.07
N ALA A 98 10.94 -0.99 3.98
CA ALA A 98 10.38 -1.28 5.30
C ALA A 98 10.06 0.01 6.09
N ALA A 99 10.93 1.01 6.02
CA ALA A 99 10.75 2.30 6.68
C ALA A 99 9.57 3.10 6.09
N VAL A 100 9.41 3.15 4.76
CA VAL A 100 8.24 3.78 4.12
C VAL A 100 6.95 3.08 4.57
N LEU A 101 6.94 1.75 4.55
CA LEU A 101 5.78 0.96 4.95
C LEU A 101 5.43 1.18 6.43
N LEU A 102 6.44 1.18 7.31
CA LEU A 102 6.30 1.45 8.74
C LEU A 102 5.74 2.85 8.98
N GLY A 103 6.31 3.87 8.32
CA GLY A 103 5.86 5.25 8.41
C GLY A 103 4.40 5.43 7.95
N HIS A 104 4.00 4.72 6.88
CA HIS A 104 2.63 4.78 6.38
C HIS A 104 1.62 4.13 7.33
N ILE A 105 1.99 3.04 8.00
CA ILE A 105 1.09 2.33 8.93
C ILE A 105 1.08 3.02 10.29
N PHE A 106 2.24 3.52 10.75
CA PHE A 106 2.42 4.23 12.02
C PHE A 106 3.02 5.63 11.78
N PRO A 107 2.23 6.58 11.26
CA PRO A 107 2.73 7.89 10.88
C PRO A 107 3.04 8.77 12.10
N ALA A 108 4.31 9.15 12.29
CA ALA A 108 4.71 10.06 13.36
C ALA A 108 4.05 11.44 13.20
N LEU A 109 3.87 11.91 11.96
CA LEU A 109 3.25 13.21 11.67
C LEU A 109 1.78 13.34 12.13
N THR A 110 1.12 12.22 12.45
CA THR A 110 -0.22 12.21 13.04
C THR A 110 -0.24 11.65 14.46
N LYS A 111 0.92 11.66 15.14
CA LYS A 111 1.07 11.07 16.48
C LYS A 111 0.63 9.59 16.50
N PHE A 112 1.02 8.85 15.45
CA PHE A 112 0.70 7.42 15.24
C PHE A 112 -0.80 7.10 15.09
N LYS A 113 -1.63 8.11 14.84
CA LYS A 113 -3.05 7.96 14.51
C LYS A 113 -3.23 7.91 12.99
N THR A 114 -4.33 7.43 12.50
CA THR A 114 -4.76 7.52 11.08
C THR A 114 -3.80 6.97 10.00
N GLY A 115 -2.95 6.02 10.34
CA GLY A 115 -2.11 5.33 9.35
C GLY A 115 -2.94 4.50 8.35
N GLY A 116 -2.36 4.21 7.19
CA GLY A 116 -2.96 3.31 6.19
C GLY A 116 -2.76 1.82 6.52
N ALA A 117 -3.07 0.96 5.55
CA ALA A 117 -2.84 -0.49 5.68
C ALA A 117 -1.59 -0.99 4.93
N GLY A 118 -0.90 -0.13 4.18
CA GLY A 118 0.34 -0.44 3.47
C GLY A 118 0.16 -1.05 2.08
N ILE A 119 -1.05 -1.47 1.70
CA ILE A 119 -1.32 -2.19 0.44
C ILE A 119 -0.89 -1.38 -0.79
N ALA A 120 -1.26 -0.10 -0.88
CA ALA A 120 -0.92 0.76 -2.01
C ALA A 120 0.61 0.91 -2.15
N ILE A 121 1.31 1.14 -1.03
CA ILE A 121 2.77 1.26 -1.01
C ILE A 121 3.45 -0.03 -1.47
N LEU A 122 2.96 -1.20 -1.02
CA LEU A 122 3.51 -2.49 -1.44
C LEU A 122 3.26 -2.74 -2.94
N ILE A 123 2.04 -2.48 -3.43
CA ILE A 123 1.74 -2.59 -4.87
C ILE A 123 2.68 -1.69 -5.67
N GLY A 124 2.82 -0.43 -5.31
CA GLY A 124 3.67 0.51 -6.03
C GLY A 124 5.16 0.19 -5.93
N GLY A 125 5.66 -0.04 -4.70
CA GLY A 125 7.09 -0.25 -4.46
C GLY A 125 7.63 -1.55 -5.05
N LEU A 126 6.80 -2.58 -5.19
CA LEU A 126 7.20 -3.82 -5.85
C LEU A 126 7.29 -3.70 -7.39
N MET A 127 6.74 -2.63 -8.00
CA MET A 127 6.74 -2.50 -9.48
C MET A 127 8.13 -2.53 -10.11
N SER A 128 9.15 -2.07 -9.40
CA SER A 128 10.53 -2.13 -9.88
C SER A 128 11.31 -3.38 -9.45
N LEU A 129 10.77 -4.15 -8.50
CA LEU A 129 11.47 -5.24 -7.84
C LEU A 129 11.01 -6.64 -8.28
N VAL A 130 9.78 -6.75 -8.81
CA VAL A 130 9.22 -8.05 -9.20
C VAL A 130 8.74 -8.03 -10.66
N PRO A 131 8.80 -9.16 -11.38
CA PRO A 131 8.39 -9.23 -12.78
C PRO A 131 6.88 -9.02 -12.94
N GLY A 132 6.46 -8.57 -14.13
CA GLY A 132 5.04 -8.34 -14.46
C GLY A 132 4.14 -9.58 -14.24
N LEU A 133 4.68 -10.79 -14.39
CA LEU A 133 3.98 -12.04 -14.08
C LEU A 133 3.51 -12.10 -12.62
N ALA A 134 4.29 -11.58 -11.68
CA ALA A 134 3.90 -11.53 -10.27
C ALA A 134 2.62 -10.70 -10.08
N TYR A 135 2.47 -9.61 -10.82
CA TYR A 135 1.24 -8.79 -10.80
C TYR A 135 0.03 -9.54 -11.38
N ALA A 136 0.22 -10.27 -12.47
CA ALA A 136 -0.85 -11.11 -13.04
C ALA A 136 -1.31 -12.17 -12.03
N LEU A 137 -0.37 -12.84 -11.35
CA LEU A 137 -0.66 -13.81 -10.29
C LEU A 137 -1.31 -13.15 -9.06
N GLY A 138 -0.87 -11.94 -8.68
CA GLY A 138 -1.48 -11.16 -7.60
C GLY A 138 -2.93 -10.77 -7.91
N ILE A 139 -3.22 -10.35 -9.13
CA ILE A 139 -4.59 -10.07 -9.58
C ILE A 139 -5.42 -11.35 -9.56
N ALA A 140 -4.90 -12.46 -10.07
CA ALA A 140 -5.59 -13.75 -10.03
C ALA A 140 -5.91 -14.18 -8.58
N ALA A 141 -4.94 -14.06 -7.67
CA ALA A 141 -5.14 -14.34 -6.25
C ALA A 141 -6.20 -13.43 -5.62
N TRP A 142 -6.23 -12.14 -6.00
CA TRP A 142 -7.26 -11.21 -5.57
C TRP A 142 -8.66 -11.65 -6.02
N LEU A 143 -8.81 -12.03 -7.30
CA LEU A 143 -10.09 -12.48 -7.87
C LEU A 143 -10.58 -13.79 -7.24
N VAL A 144 -9.68 -14.77 -7.06
CA VAL A 144 -9.97 -16.03 -6.39
C VAL A 144 -10.41 -15.77 -4.95
N MET A 145 -9.66 -14.95 -4.20
CA MET A 145 -10.02 -14.62 -2.83
C MET A 145 -11.33 -13.81 -2.76
N PHE A 146 -11.63 -12.96 -3.75
CA PHE A 146 -12.88 -12.23 -3.82
C PHE A 146 -14.07 -13.19 -3.93
N HIS A 147 -13.94 -14.23 -4.77
CA HIS A 147 -14.96 -15.28 -4.88
C HIS A 147 -15.10 -16.08 -3.58
N LEU A 148 -13.99 -16.61 -3.05
CA LEU A 148 -13.99 -17.47 -1.85
C LEU A 148 -14.43 -16.74 -0.58
N SER A 149 -14.09 -15.47 -0.42
CA SER A 149 -14.46 -14.67 0.76
C SER A 149 -15.82 -13.97 0.65
N HIS A 150 -16.56 -14.19 -0.46
CA HIS A 150 -17.78 -13.44 -0.77
C HIS A 150 -17.56 -11.91 -0.73
N GLY A 151 -16.45 -11.44 -1.32
CA GLY A 151 -16.14 -10.03 -1.53
C GLY A 151 -15.59 -9.29 -0.31
N VAL A 152 -14.93 -9.97 0.60
CA VAL A 152 -14.23 -9.34 1.73
C VAL A 152 -12.90 -8.72 1.27
N LYS A 153 -12.91 -7.43 0.92
CA LYS A 153 -11.80 -6.74 0.24
C LYS A 153 -10.45 -6.82 0.94
N PHE A 154 -10.41 -6.77 2.29
CA PHE A 154 -9.10 -6.80 2.97
C PHE A 154 -8.41 -8.17 2.82
N LEU A 155 -9.16 -9.28 2.75
CA LEU A 155 -8.61 -10.62 2.49
C LEU A 155 -8.06 -10.70 1.06
N CYS A 156 -8.79 -10.13 0.08
CA CYS A 156 -8.35 -10.06 -1.32
C CYS A 156 -7.03 -9.29 -1.43
N ASN A 157 -6.91 -8.15 -0.75
CA ASN A 157 -5.72 -7.32 -0.77
C ASN A 157 -4.52 -8.02 -0.13
N ILE A 158 -4.73 -8.71 1.00
CA ILE A 158 -3.67 -9.51 1.65
C ILE A 158 -3.23 -10.64 0.71
N ALA A 159 -4.17 -11.38 0.11
CA ALA A 159 -3.85 -12.46 -0.83
C ALA A 159 -3.02 -11.96 -2.01
N ALA A 160 -3.45 -10.85 -2.65
CA ALA A 160 -2.73 -10.27 -3.78
C ALA A 160 -1.29 -9.86 -3.41
N VAL A 161 -1.13 -9.11 -2.31
CA VAL A 161 0.18 -8.61 -1.89
C VAL A 161 1.09 -9.75 -1.42
N SER A 162 0.54 -10.75 -0.70
CA SER A 162 1.32 -11.93 -0.32
C SER A 162 1.79 -12.70 -1.55
N THR A 163 0.94 -12.84 -2.57
CA THR A 163 1.33 -13.48 -3.84
C THR A 163 2.44 -12.70 -4.54
N LEU A 164 2.34 -11.35 -4.62
CA LEU A 164 3.40 -10.51 -5.17
C LEU A 164 4.74 -10.72 -4.45
N LEU A 165 4.73 -10.68 -3.13
CA LEU A 165 5.93 -10.84 -2.30
C LEU A 165 6.55 -12.23 -2.44
N LEU A 166 5.73 -13.29 -2.34
CA LEU A 166 6.20 -14.67 -2.45
C LEU A 166 6.69 -14.99 -3.87
N THR A 167 5.99 -14.50 -4.91
CA THR A 167 6.44 -14.66 -6.29
C THR A 167 7.77 -13.92 -6.51
N GLY A 168 7.95 -12.72 -5.93
CA GLY A 168 9.21 -12.00 -5.96
C GLY A 168 10.38 -12.84 -5.43
N LEU A 169 10.19 -13.57 -4.33
CA LEU A 169 11.21 -14.48 -3.78
C LEU A 169 11.58 -15.65 -4.72
N LEU A 170 10.67 -16.09 -5.59
CA LEU A 170 10.95 -17.14 -6.56
C LEU A 170 11.82 -16.63 -7.72
N PHE A 171 11.74 -15.33 -8.04
CA PHE A 171 12.48 -14.73 -9.16
C PHE A 171 13.81 -14.09 -8.73
N ASP A 172 13.88 -13.54 -7.54
CA ASP A 172 15.08 -12.89 -7.00
C ASP A 172 15.19 -13.17 -5.50
N PHE A 173 15.74 -14.35 -5.16
CA PHE A 173 15.96 -14.70 -3.78
C PHE A 173 17.19 -13.99 -3.23
N SER A 174 16.98 -13.17 -2.20
CA SER A 174 18.05 -12.65 -1.35
C SER A 174 17.61 -12.62 0.11
N TRP A 175 18.56 -12.79 1.04
CA TRP A 175 18.26 -12.74 2.48
C TRP A 175 17.65 -11.41 2.93
N PRO A 176 18.12 -10.24 2.45
CA PRO A 176 17.48 -8.96 2.75
C PRO A 176 16.04 -8.88 2.23
N PHE A 177 15.77 -9.40 1.02
CA PHE A 177 14.42 -9.43 0.48
C PHE A 177 13.51 -10.38 1.27
N LEU A 178 13.99 -11.56 1.64
CA LEU A 178 13.24 -12.48 2.51
C LEU A 178 12.88 -11.80 3.84
N GLY A 179 13.85 -11.13 4.49
CA GLY A 179 13.60 -10.37 5.71
C GLY A 179 12.53 -9.29 5.52
N PHE A 180 12.58 -8.56 4.41
CA PHE A 180 11.56 -7.58 4.05
C PHE A 180 10.19 -8.22 3.83
N VAL A 181 10.10 -9.36 3.13
CA VAL A 181 8.84 -10.10 2.89
C VAL A 181 8.18 -10.50 4.20
N VAL A 182 8.94 -11.12 5.11
CA VAL A 182 8.43 -11.52 6.44
C VAL A 182 7.94 -10.30 7.22
N PHE A 183 8.74 -9.23 7.23
CA PHE A 183 8.36 -7.96 7.87
C PHE A 183 7.08 -7.36 7.26
N ALA A 184 6.99 -7.27 5.93
CA ALA A 184 5.87 -6.67 5.23
C ALA A 184 4.55 -7.43 5.46
N ILE A 185 4.59 -8.79 5.41
CA ILE A 185 3.42 -9.63 5.70
C ILE A 185 3.00 -9.46 7.16
N GLY A 186 3.92 -9.51 8.11
CA GLY A 186 3.64 -9.32 9.53
C GLY A 186 3.03 -7.95 9.82
N LEU A 187 3.65 -6.89 9.30
CA LEU A 187 3.21 -5.51 9.51
C LEU A 187 1.84 -5.23 8.87
N THR A 188 1.62 -5.71 7.65
CA THR A 188 0.34 -5.57 6.95
C THR A 188 -0.77 -6.36 7.66
N SER A 189 -0.48 -7.56 8.15
CA SER A 189 -1.41 -8.35 8.94
C SER A 189 -1.78 -7.64 10.25
N LEU A 190 -0.80 -7.06 10.94
CA LEU A 190 -1.02 -6.24 12.13
C LEU A 190 -1.90 -5.01 11.80
N ALA A 191 -1.65 -4.34 10.68
CA ALA A 191 -2.46 -3.22 10.22
C ALA A 191 -3.93 -3.64 9.96
N HIS A 192 -4.18 -4.88 9.58
CA HIS A 192 -5.52 -5.42 9.34
C HIS A 192 -6.16 -6.11 10.56
N ARG A 193 -5.54 -6.08 11.77
CA ARG A 193 -6.05 -6.77 12.96
C ARG A 193 -7.52 -6.46 13.28
N GLN A 194 -7.96 -5.22 13.11
CA GLN A 194 -9.35 -4.85 13.33
C GLN A 194 -10.30 -5.40 12.25
N ASN A 195 -9.84 -5.51 11.00
CA ASN A 195 -10.59 -6.13 9.93
C ASN A 195 -10.78 -7.62 10.21
N PHE A 196 -9.73 -8.33 10.65
CA PHE A 196 -9.82 -9.73 11.08
C PHE A 196 -10.81 -9.90 12.24
N ALA A 197 -10.77 -9.01 13.25
CA ALA A 197 -11.69 -9.07 14.38
C ALA A 197 -13.16 -8.85 13.95
N ARG A 198 -13.44 -7.90 13.03
CA ARG A 198 -14.78 -7.70 12.48
C ARG A 198 -15.23 -8.88 11.62
N TRP A 199 -14.33 -9.43 10.81
CA TRP A 199 -14.61 -10.58 9.96
C TRP A 199 -15.00 -11.82 10.77
N ARG A 200 -14.24 -12.15 11.82
CA ARG A 200 -14.56 -13.25 12.74
C ARG A 200 -15.94 -13.10 13.41
N ARG A 201 -16.39 -11.86 13.62
CA ARG A 201 -17.70 -11.53 14.19
C ARG A 201 -18.82 -11.42 13.13
N GLY A 202 -18.53 -11.71 11.86
CA GLY A 202 -19.47 -11.54 10.74
C GLY A 202 -19.84 -10.09 10.41
N LYS A 203 -19.09 -9.10 10.94
CA LYS A 203 -19.37 -7.65 10.81
C LYS A 203 -18.53 -6.94 9.74
N GLU A 204 -17.65 -7.65 9.03
CA GLU A 204 -16.85 -7.04 7.97
C GLU A 204 -17.71 -6.90 6.70
N SER A 205 -17.53 -5.77 5.99
CA SER A 205 -18.30 -5.48 4.77
C SER A 205 -17.97 -6.47 3.65
N LYS A 206 -19.02 -7.00 3.03
CA LYS A 206 -18.94 -7.85 1.84
C LYS A 206 -19.35 -7.05 0.61
N ASN A 207 -18.83 -7.41 -0.54
CA ASN A 207 -19.18 -6.80 -1.82
C ASN A 207 -19.53 -7.91 -2.81
N SER A 208 -20.57 -7.70 -3.61
CA SER A 208 -20.90 -8.63 -4.68
C SER A 208 -20.10 -8.32 -5.96
N TRP A 209 -20.07 -9.28 -6.89
CA TRP A 209 -19.54 -9.03 -8.23
C TRP A 209 -20.30 -7.91 -8.95
N ALA A 210 -21.59 -7.78 -8.73
CA ALA A 210 -22.41 -6.68 -9.27
C ALA A 210 -21.96 -5.31 -8.71
N ASP A 211 -21.62 -5.23 -7.42
CA ASP A 211 -21.11 -3.98 -6.82
C ASP A 211 -19.73 -3.62 -7.37
N LEU A 212 -18.86 -4.62 -7.59
CA LEU A 212 -17.57 -4.42 -8.22
C LEU A 212 -17.76 -3.88 -9.65
N TRP A 213 -18.63 -4.50 -10.44
CA TRP A 213 -18.91 -4.10 -11.81
C TRP A 213 -19.51 -2.70 -11.91
N LYS A 214 -20.51 -2.39 -11.09
CA LYS A 214 -21.07 -1.02 -10.99
C LYS A 214 -19.98 0.02 -10.63
N SER A 215 -19.02 -0.37 -9.80
CA SER A 215 -17.92 0.51 -9.43
C SER A 215 -17.00 0.82 -10.60
N ILE A 216 -16.70 -0.18 -11.44
CA ILE A 216 -15.87 -0.03 -12.64
C ILE A 216 -16.59 0.84 -13.69
N LEU A 217 -17.86 0.56 -13.97
CA LEU A 217 -18.66 1.34 -14.93
C LEU A 217 -18.75 2.81 -14.54
N LYS A 218 -19.00 3.10 -13.25
CA LYS A 218 -19.09 4.46 -12.75
C LYS A 218 -17.76 5.22 -12.88
N LEU A 219 -16.63 4.56 -12.73
CA LEU A 219 -15.31 5.16 -13.02
C LEU A 219 -15.20 5.53 -14.51
N GLY A 220 -15.60 4.62 -15.41
CA GLY A 220 -15.59 4.87 -16.85
C GLY A 220 -16.44 6.07 -17.28
N GLU A 221 -17.62 6.26 -16.65
CA GLU A 221 -18.49 7.42 -16.91
C GLU A 221 -17.89 8.75 -16.44
N MET A 222 -17.17 8.75 -15.29
CA MET A 222 -16.50 9.94 -14.78
C MET A 222 -15.41 10.44 -15.74
N PHE A 223 -14.65 9.51 -16.35
CA PHE A 223 -13.63 9.87 -17.37
C PHE A 223 -14.26 10.38 -18.69
N LYS A 224 -15.49 9.96 -19.03
CA LYS A 224 -16.21 10.45 -20.23
C LYS A 224 -16.77 11.87 -20.04
N LYS A 225 -17.24 12.21 -18.84
CA LYS A 225 -17.79 13.54 -18.54
C LYS A 225 -16.75 14.66 -18.50
N ASN A 226 -15.49 14.33 -18.29
CA ASN A 226 -14.37 15.27 -18.19
C ASN A 226 -13.53 15.35 -19.48
N LYS A 227 -14.04 14.86 -20.63
CA LYS A 227 -13.44 15.20 -21.93
C LYS A 227 -13.93 16.59 -22.35
N PRO A 228 -12.97 17.51 -22.67
CA PRO A 228 -13.29 18.84 -23.16
C PRO A 228 -14.10 18.81 -24.45
#